data_14e87339bb0352e06542377ae503954c
#
_entry.id   14e87339bb0352e06542377ae503954c
#
_cell.length_a   1.000
_cell.length_b   1.000
_cell.length_c   1.000
_cell.angle_alpha   90.00
_cell.angle_beta   90.00
_cell.angle_gamma   90.00
#
_symmetry.space_group_name_H-M   'P 1'
#
loop_
_entity.id
_entity.type
_entity.pdbx_description
1 polymer ?
#
loop_
_entity_poly.entity_id
_entity_poly.type
_entity_poly.pdbx_seq_one_letter_code
_entity_poly.pdbx_strand_id
1 'polypeptide(L)'
;MSLKKAYEKYFKIGTSVSRYDMKSDKAMEELVKHYSSMTAENDMKPMFMLDKETTLADPEKYNLQPAMKYDTARKYLEFAKNNGIALRGHVLVWHGQTPVWFFKEGFKDEWEAPWADRETMLARMEWFIKNVLTFVQTEYPGVIYAWDVVNEAIEERNEEGWRKRSPWYQTVGEDFLMHAFRFARKYAAPGVKLFYNDYNTFNPFKRKTIMDFIVKPLMRYSLRCSVAQRRNWVAICECTL
;
A
#
# COMPACT_ATOMS: atom_id res chain seq x y z
N MET A 1 0.11 7.06 -32.56
CA MET A 1 0.44 5.82 -31.82
C MET A 1 0.38 6.15 -30.31
N SER A 2 -0.16 5.26 -29.45
CA SER A 2 -0.21 5.50 -28.01
C SER A 2 0.93 4.76 -27.30
N LEU A 3 1.39 5.29 -26.15
CA LEU A 3 2.45 4.65 -25.36
C LEU A 3 2.04 3.24 -24.94
N LYS A 4 0.81 3.05 -24.42
CA LYS A 4 0.33 1.73 -24.00
C LYS A 4 0.39 0.69 -25.13
N LYS A 5 0.08 1.10 -26.36
CA LYS A 5 0.13 0.19 -27.52
C LYS A 5 1.57 -0.11 -27.96
N ALA A 6 2.47 0.86 -27.88
CA ALA A 6 3.88 0.67 -28.23
C ALA A 6 4.58 -0.33 -27.31
N TYR A 7 4.17 -0.40 -26.03
CA TYR A 7 4.80 -1.22 -24.99
C TYR A 7 3.97 -2.42 -24.53
N GLU A 8 2.76 -2.67 -25.10
CA GLU A 8 1.82 -3.69 -24.62
C GLU A 8 2.42 -5.09 -24.49
N LYS A 9 3.37 -5.43 -25.37
CA LYS A 9 4.05 -6.74 -25.38
C LYS A 9 5.12 -6.90 -24.30
N TYR A 10 5.54 -5.81 -23.67
CA TYR A 10 6.67 -5.80 -22.74
C TYR A 10 6.25 -5.54 -21.29
N PHE A 11 5.43 -4.52 -21.07
CA PHE A 11 4.99 -4.13 -19.74
C PHE A 11 3.83 -3.12 -19.78
N LYS A 12 3.15 -2.96 -18.66
CA LYS A 12 2.15 -1.90 -18.49
C LYS A 12 2.83 -0.55 -18.34
N ILE A 13 2.41 0.45 -19.11
CA ILE A 13 2.75 1.85 -18.88
C ILE A 13 1.75 2.39 -17.86
N GLY A 14 2.25 2.92 -16.75
CA GLY A 14 1.43 3.46 -15.68
C GLY A 14 1.81 4.87 -15.30
N THR A 15 0.86 5.58 -14.66
CA THR A 15 1.08 6.91 -14.08
C THR A 15 0.37 7.03 -12.74
N SER A 16 0.86 7.93 -11.88
CA SER A 16 0.15 8.39 -10.70
C SER A 16 -0.94 9.38 -11.13
N VAL A 17 -2.08 9.34 -10.45
CA VAL A 17 -3.23 10.21 -10.72
C VAL A 17 -3.68 10.85 -9.42
N SER A 18 -3.64 12.18 -9.38
CA SER A 18 -4.11 12.95 -8.25
C SER A 18 -5.61 13.24 -8.33
N ARG A 19 -6.20 13.72 -7.24
CA ARG A 19 -7.59 14.19 -7.23
C ARG A 19 -7.82 15.42 -8.13
N TYR A 20 -6.77 16.15 -8.45
CA TYR A 20 -6.84 17.29 -9.38
C TYR A 20 -6.86 16.80 -10.82
N ASP A 21 -6.05 15.78 -11.14
CA ASP A 21 -6.07 15.15 -12.46
C ASP A 21 -7.44 14.55 -12.74
N MET A 22 -8.07 13.88 -11.75
CA MET A 22 -9.41 13.30 -11.86
C MET A 22 -10.51 14.33 -12.20
N LYS A 23 -10.26 15.62 -12.01
CA LYS A 23 -11.17 16.71 -12.38
C LYS A 23 -10.87 17.33 -13.74
N SER A 24 -9.81 16.90 -14.41
CA SER A 24 -9.36 17.42 -15.69
C SER A 24 -9.70 16.42 -16.81
N ASP A 25 -10.69 16.75 -17.63
CA ASP A 25 -11.06 15.91 -18.78
C ASP A 25 -9.87 15.63 -19.69
N LYS A 26 -9.04 16.66 -19.96
CA LYS A 26 -7.82 16.53 -20.74
C LYS A 26 -6.84 15.54 -20.15
N ALA A 27 -6.60 15.57 -18.81
CA ALA A 27 -5.71 14.65 -18.15
C ALA A 27 -6.25 13.20 -18.22
N MET A 28 -7.56 13.05 -18.08
CA MET A 28 -8.21 11.73 -18.15
C MET A 28 -8.22 11.19 -19.57
N GLU A 29 -8.42 12.01 -20.59
CA GLU A 29 -8.30 11.62 -22.01
C GLU A 29 -6.88 11.14 -22.34
N GLU A 30 -5.84 11.86 -21.91
CA GLU A 30 -4.44 11.46 -22.11
C GLU A 30 -4.10 10.19 -21.32
N LEU A 31 -4.66 10.01 -20.12
CA LEU A 31 -4.53 8.79 -19.35
C LEU A 31 -5.08 7.60 -20.12
N VAL A 32 -6.33 7.67 -20.56
CA VAL A 32 -6.99 6.59 -21.31
C VAL A 32 -6.26 6.29 -22.62
N LYS A 33 -5.75 7.30 -23.29
CA LYS A 33 -5.03 7.17 -24.55
C LYS A 33 -3.67 6.50 -24.40
N HIS A 34 -2.89 6.88 -23.38
CA HIS A 34 -1.47 6.55 -23.30
C HIS A 34 -1.12 5.49 -22.27
N TYR A 35 -1.95 5.26 -21.24
CA TYR A 35 -1.59 4.41 -20.12
C TYR A 35 -2.48 3.17 -20.01
N SER A 36 -1.89 2.07 -19.63
CA SER A 36 -2.57 0.79 -19.37
C SER A 36 -2.72 0.48 -17.89
N SER A 37 -2.13 1.33 -17.03
CA SER A 37 -2.20 1.22 -15.58
C SER A 37 -2.22 2.61 -14.94
N MET A 38 -2.87 2.72 -13.78
CA MET A 38 -2.86 3.92 -12.95
C MET A 38 -2.65 3.58 -11.48
N THR A 39 -2.25 4.56 -10.70
CA THR A 39 -2.13 4.49 -9.23
C THR A 39 -2.73 5.76 -8.64
N ALA A 40 -3.66 5.64 -7.69
CA ALA A 40 -4.15 6.82 -6.96
C ALA A 40 -3.00 7.42 -6.14
N GLU A 41 -2.68 8.70 -6.35
CA GLU A 41 -1.56 9.36 -5.68
C GLU A 41 -1.71 9.32 -4.15
N ASN A 42 -2.91 9.61 -3.65
CA ASN A 42 -3.19 9.68 -2.21
C ASN A 42 -4.44 8.92 -1.77
N ASP A 43 -5.47 8.91 -2.57
CA ASP A 43 -6.85 8.62 -2.17
C ASP A 43 -7.13 7.14 -1.83
N MET A 44 -6.14 6.27 -1.97
CA MET A 44 -6.16 4.87 -1.52
C MET A 44 -5.17 4.59 -0.37
N LYS A 45 -4.66 5.62 0.29
CA LYS A 45 -3.79 5.49 1.46
C LYS A 45 -4.64 5.37 2.75
N PRO A 46 -4.09 4.81 3.85
CA PRO A 46 -4.84 4.58 5.09
C PRO A 46 -5.58 5.82 5.62
N MET A 47 -4.98 7.01 5.51
CA MET A 47 -5.59 8.27 5.94
C MET A 47 -6.95 8.54 5.26
N PHE A 48 -7.15 8.08 4.04
CA PHE A 48 -8.37 8.32 3.27
C PHE A 48 -9.37 7.16 3.35
N MET A 49 -8.95 6.00 3.84
CA MET A 49 -9.78 4.81 3.96
C MET A 49 -10.18 4.48 5.40
N LEU A 50 -9.49 5.02 6.40
CA LEU A 50 -9.89 4.95 7.80
C LEU A 50 -10.92 6.03 8.09
N ASP A 51 -12.05 5.64 8.70
CA ASP A 51 -13.09 6.56 9.11
C ASP A 51 -12.88 6.97 10.58
N LYS A 52 -12.23 8.13 10.77
CA LYS A 52 -11.93 8.67 12.10
C LYS A 52 -13.20 8.97 12.89
N GLU A 53 -14.15 9.66 12.27
CA GLU A 53 -15.36 10.13 12.94
C GLU A 53 -16.16 8.96 13.50
N THR A 54 -16.45 7.97 12.68
CA THR A 54 -17.17 6.77 13.11
C THR A 54 -16.40 5.96 14.16
N THR A 55 -15.07 5.85 14.00
CA THR A 55 -14.21 5.12 14.95
C THR A 55 -14.21 5.79 16.34
N LEU A 56 -14.06 7.12 16.37
CA LEU A 56 -13.99 7.87 17.63
C LEU A 56 -15.36 8.05 18.32
N ALA A 57 -16.47 7.81 17.62
CA ALA A 57 -17.80 7.81 18.22
C ALA A 57 -17.99 6.63 19.18
N ASP A 58 -17.28 5.51 18.99
CA ASP A 58 -17.31 4.35 19.87
C ASP A 58 -15.96 3.62 19.87
N PRO A 59 -14.95 4.16 20.57
CA PRO A 59 -13.59 3.62 20.55
C PRO A 59 -13.45 2.19 21.10
N GLU A 60 -14.31 1.80 22.02
CA GLU A 60 -14.29 0.44 22.59
C GLU A 60 -14.74 -0.59 21.54
N LYS A 61 -15.84 -0.31 20.85
CA LYS A 61 -16.37 -1.14 19.76
C LYS A 61 -15.38 -1.30 18.64
N TYR A 62 -14.71 -0.21 18.26
CA TYR A 62 -13.80 -0.17 17.11
C TYR A 62 -12.33 -0.46 17.47
N ASN A 63 -12.01 -0.80 18.72
CA ASN A 63 -10.62 -0.93 19.19
C ASN A 63 -9.72 -1.79 18.30
N LEU A 64 -10.20 -2.97 17.90
CA LEU A 64 -9.45 -3.88 17.00
C LEU A 64 -9.89 -3.77 15.53
N GLN A 65 -11.03 -3.14 15.28
CA GLN A 65 -11.71 -3.12 13.99
C GLN A 65 -12.17 -1.69 13.64
N PRO A 66 -11.22 -0.75 13.43
CA PRO A 66 -11.56 0.63 13.12
C PRO A 66 -12.48 0.73 11.91
N ALA A 67 -13.39 1.70 11.95
CA ALA A 67 -14.35 1.91 10.88
C ALA A 67 -13.64 2.30 9.57
N MET A 68 -14.19 1.86 8.45
CA MET A 68 -13.64 2.06 7.12
C MET A 68 -14.56 2.91 6.25
N LYS A 69 -13.98 3.69 5.34
CA LYS A 69 -14.70 4.43 4.30
C LYS A 69 -13.97 4.33 2.97
N TYR A 70 -14.70 4.31 1.87
CA TYR A 70 -14.10 4.04 0.55
C TYR A 70 -14.47 5.07 -0.52
N ASP A 71 -15.14 6.16 -0.16
CA ASP A 71 -15.68 7.14 -1.12
C ASP A 71 -14.61 7.72 -2.07
N THR A 72 -13.42 7.99 -1.53
CA THR A 72 -12.31 8.49 -2.33
C THR A 72 -11.76 7.41 -3.26
N ALA A 73 -11.57 6.19 -2.75
CA ALA A 73 -11.05 5.06 -3.52
C ALA A 73 -12.02 4.64 -4.65
N ARG A 74 -13.34 4.67 -4.40
CA ARG A 74 -14.38 4.34 -5.40
C ARG A 74 -14.21 5.10 -6.70
N LYS A 75 -13.93 6.39 -6.64
CA LYS A 75 -13.76 7.23 -7.83
C LYS A 75 -12.68 6.71 -8.78
N TYR A 76 -11.56 6.28 -8.23
CA TYR A 76 -10.45 5.72 -9.02
C TYR A 76 -10.77 4.32 -9.54
N LEU A 77 -11.40 3.50 -8.71
CA LEU A 77 -11.80 2.14 -9.06
C LEU A 77 -12.86 2.12 -10.16
N GLU A 78 -13.86 2.97 -10.05
CA GLU A 78 -14.91 3.14 -11.08
C GLU A 78 -14.32 3.65 -12.39
N PHE A 79 -13.48 4.68 -12.33
CA PHE A 79 -12.82 5.19 -13.52
C PHE A 79 -11.97 4.11 -14.20
N ALA A 80 -11.15 3.40 -13.43
CA ALA A 80 -10.30 2.33 -13.96
C ALA A 80 -11.13 1.21 -14.60
N LYS A 81 -12.20 0.77 -13.93
CA LYS A 81 -13.13 -0.25 -14.40
C LYS A 81 -13.81 0.17 -15.72
N ASN A 82 -14.36 1.39 -15.76
CA ASN A 82 -15.11 1.89 -16.90
C ASN A 82 -14.23 2.11 -18.17
N ASN A 83 -12.93 2.35 -17.97
CA ASN A 83 -11.98 2.60 -19.07
C ASN A 83 -11.05 1.42 -19.37
N GLY A 84 -11.23 0.27 -18.73
CA GLY A 84 -10.38 -0.91 -18.92
C GLY A 84 -8.90 -0.67 -18.55
N ILE A 85 -8.64 0.20 -17.58
CA ILE A 85 -7.30 0.53 -17.09
C ILE A 85 -7.06 -0.29 -15.82
N ALA A 86 -5.91 -0.99 -15.75
CA ALA A 86 -5.53 -1.70 -14.54
C ALA A 86 -5.11 -0.72 -13.44
N LEU A 87 -5.43 -1.01 -12.18
CA LEU A 87 -5.06 -0.16 -11.05
C LEU A 87 -4.05 -0.88 -10.15
N ARG A 88 -2.97 -0.19 -9.79
CA ARG A 88 -2.03 -0.60 -8.74
C ARG A 88 -2.46 0.06 -7.44
N GLY A 89 -2.82 -0.74 -6.45
CA GLY A 89 -3.20 -0.25 -5.13
C GLY A 89 -1.97 0.29 -4.37
N HIS A 90 -2.07 1.49 -3.85
CA HIS A 90 -1.03 2.15 -3.08
C HIS A 90 -1.65 2.92 -1.92
N VAL A 91 -1.47 2.51 -0.69
CA VAL A 91 -0.62 1.49 -0.10
C VAL A 91 -1.32 0.89 1.12
N LEU A 92 -1.04 -0.36 1.48
CA LEU A 92 -1.67 -0.97 2.65
C LEU A 92 -0.97 -0.55 3.96
N VAL A 93 0.35 -0.57 4.02
CA VAL A 93 1.13 -0.27 5.22
C VAL A 93 2.23 0.73 4.91
N TRP A 94 2.16 1.90 5.49
CA TRP A 94 3.14 2.97 5.33
C TRP A 94 3.21 3.86 6.59
N HIS A 95 4.39 4.34 6.96
CA HIS A 95 4.56 5.27 8.07
C HIS A 95 4.02 6.67 7.77
N GLY A 96 4.01 7.05 6.48
CA GLY A 96 3.41 8.29 5.99
C GLY A 96 1.93 8.09 5.68
N GLN A 97 1.12 9.12 5.88
CA GLN A 97 -0.32 9.12 5.60
C GLN A 97 -1.10 7.92 6.16
N THR A 98 -0.60 7.32 7.26
CA THR A 98 -1.39 6.55 8.21
C THR A 98 -1.57 7.45 9.43
N PRO A 99 -2.79 7.80 9.83
CA PRO A 99 -3.01 8.80 10.88
C PRO A 99 -2.53 8.32 12.24
N VAL A 100 -1.94 9.22 13.03
CA VAL A 100 -1.33 8.89 14.32
C VAL A 100 -2.32 8.29 15.30
N TRP A 101 -3.56 8.78 15.34
CA TRP A 101 -4.61 8.25 16.20
C TRP A 101 -4.85 6.73 16.03
N PHE A 102 -4.64 6.21 14.82
CA PHE A 102 -4.79 4.78 14.53
C PHE A 102 -3.82 3.89 15.33
N PHE A 103 -2.67 4.44 15.71
CA PHE A 103 -1.65 3.71 16.50
C PHE A 103 -1.79 3.90 18.00
N LYS A 104 -2.71 4.76 18.45
CA LYS A 104 -2.85 5.11 19.86
C LYS A 104 -3.82 4.19 20.58
N GLU A 105 -3.57 3.98 21.87
CA GLU A 105 -4.50 3.31 22.77
C GLU A 105 -5.80 4.11 22.84
N GLY A 106 -6.95 3.45 22.67
CA GLY A 106 -8.26 4.10 22.63
C GLY A 106 -8.40 5.14 21.51
N PHE A 107 -7.56 5.10 20.48
CA PHE A 107 -7.56 6.03 19.33
C PHE A 107 -7.38 7.51 19.71
N LYS A 108 -6.71 7.79 20.83
CA LYS A 108 -6.43 9.16 21.27
C LYS A 108 -5.63 9.93 20.22
N ASP A 109 -6.00 11.19 19.98
CA ASP A 109 -5.39 12.02 18.92
C ASP A 109 -4.19 12.84 19.43
N GLU A 110 -3.98 12.86 20.73
CA GLU A 110 -2.87 13.57 21.38
C GLU A 110 -1.55 12.85 21.06
N TRP A 111 -0.54 13.64 20.72
CA TRP A 111 0.77 13.11 20.34
C TRP A 111 1.41 12.30 21.48
N GLU A 112 1.26 12.74 22.72
CA GLU A 112 1.80 12.14 23.94
C GLU A 112 0.99 10.91 24.42
N ALA A 113 -0.19 10.65 23.85
CA ALA A 113 -0.99 9.49 24.21
C ALA A 113 -0.19 8.19 23.98
N PRO A 114 -0.37 7.17 24.83
CA PRO A 114 0.35 5.93 24.72
C PRO A 114 0.06 5.23 23.38
N TRP A 115 1.07 4.53 22.86
CA TRP A 115 0.88 3.63 21.73
C TRP A 115 0.02 2.44 22.15
N ALA A 116 -0.84 1.98 21.26
CA ALA A 116 -1.49 0.69 21.42
C ALA A 116 -0.45 -0.43 21.46
N ASP A 117 -0.76 -1.50 22.18
CA ASP A 117 0.13 -2.65 22.29
C ASP A 117 0.28 -3.39 20.94
N ARG A 118 1.27 -4.27 20.91
CA ARG A 118 1.61 -5.02 19.70
C ARG A 118 0.45 -5.88 19.20
N GLU A 119 -0.28 -6.54 20.07
CA GLU A 119 -1.38 -7.45 19.69
C GLU A 119 -2.53 -6.65 19.09
N THR A 120 -2.89 -5.53 19.71
CA THR A 120 -3.87 -4.58 19.18
C THR A 120 -3.45 -4.06 17.81
N MET A 121 -2.18 -3.70 17.63
CA MET A 121 -1.71 -3.17 16.34
C MET A 121 -1.63 -4.23 15.25
N LEU A 122 -1.31 -5.47 15.57
CA LEU A 122 -1.38 -6.58 14.62
C LEU A 122 -2.83 -6.86 14.20
N ALA A 123 -3.78 -6.84 15.14
CA ALA A 123 -5.20 -6.99 14.83
C ALA A 123 -5.73 -5.85 13.95
N ARG A 124 -5.39 -4.59 14.24
CA ARG A 124 -5.75 -3.44 13.41
C ARG A 124 -5.14 -3.52 12.00
N MET A 125 -3.89 -3.95 11.89
CA MET A 125 -3.22 -4.16 10.59
C MET A 125 -3.94 -5.23 9.77
N GLU A 126 -4.21 -6.39 10.36
CA GLU A 126 -4.91 -7.48 9.67
C GLU A 126 -6.31 -7.04 9.25
N TRP A 127 -7.06 -6.38 10.15
CA TRP A 127 -8.39 -5.85 9.85
C TRP A 127 -8.37 -4.86 8.69
N PHE A 128 -7.47 -3.89 8.70
CA PHE A 128 -7.34 -2.91 7.63
C PHE A 128 -7.05 -3.58 6.28
N ILE A 129 -6.02 -4.43 6.23
CA ILE A 129 -5.63 -5.15 5.00
C ILE A 129 -6.79 -6.01 4.48
N LYS A 130 -7.42 -6.80 5.36
CA LYS A 130 -8.57 -7.64 5.02
C LYS A 130 -9.69 -6.83 4.40
N ASN A 131 -10.10 -5.73 5.05
CA ASN A 131 -11.23 -4.94 4.57
C ASN A 131 -10.96 -4.24 3.25
N VAL A 132 -9.79 -3.64 3.07
CA VAL A 132 -9.41 -3.01 1.81
C VAL A 132 -9.40 -4.02 0.66
N LEU A 133 -8.77 -5.17 0.85
CA LEU A 133 -8.70 -6.20 -0.18
C LEU A 133 -10.07 -6.80 -0.48
N THR A 134 -10.87 -7.10 0.56
CA THR A 134 -12.22 -7.64 0.39
C THR A 134 -13.11 -6.66 -0.37
N PHE A 135 -13.13 -5.40 0.04
CA PHE A 135 -13.90 -4.34 -0.63
C PHE A 135 -13.60 -4.28 -2.13
N VAL A 136 -12.30 -4.15 -2.45
CA VAL A 136 -11.89 -4.00 -3.85
C VAL A 136 -12.21 -5.25 -4.67
N GLN A 137 -11.99 -6.43 -4.12
CA GLN A 137 -12.20 -7.69 -4.84
C GLN A 137 -13.68 -8.02 -5.03
N THR A 138 -14.52 -7.60 -4.09
CA THR A 138 -15.98 -7.83 -4.16
C THR A 138 -16.66 -6.85 -5.11
N GLU A 139 -16.34 -5.56 -5.03
CA GLU A 139 -17.05 -4.54 -5.79
C GLU A 139 -16.40 -4.23 -7.15
N TYR A 140 -15.08 -4.45 -7.25
CA TYR A 140 -14.29 -4.15 -8.44
C TYR A 140 -13.38 -5.34 -8.86
N PRO A 141 -13.93 -6.54 -9.07
CA PRO A 141 -13.14 -7.72 -9.36
C PRO A 141 -12.26 -7.51 -10.61
N GLY A 142 -10.97 -7.86 -10.50
CA GLY A 142 -10.00 -7.79 -11.59
C GLY A 142 -9.46 -6.39 -11.91
N VAL A 143 -9.96 -5.32 -11.30
CA VAL A 143 -9.47 -3.96 -11.54
C VAL A 143 -8.06 -3.76 -10.96
N ILE A 144 -7.82 -4.25 -9.74
CA ILE A 144 -6.49 -4.18 -9.12
C ILE A 144 -5.69 -5.42 -9.48
N TYR A 145 -4.55 -5.19 -10.15
CA TYR A 145 -3.62 -6.26 -10.51
C TYR A 145 -2.44 -6.42 -9.55
N ALA A 146 -2.19 -5.41 -8.72
CA ALA A 146 -1.06 -5.39 -7.81
C ALA A 146 -1.33 -4.46 -6.61
N TRP A 147 -0.70 -4.75 -5.45
CA TRP A 147 -0.67 -3.90 -4.27
C TRP A 147 0.75 -3.62 -3.81
N ASP A 148 1.01 -2.37 -3.47
CA ASP A 148 2.13 -2.02 -2.61
C ASP A 148 1.71 -2.35 -1.17
N VAL A 149 2.25 -3.45 -0.63
CA VAL A 149 1.89 -3.92 0.70
C VAL A 149 2.54 -3.08 1.77
N VAL A 150 3.85 -2.88 1.66
CA VAL A 150 4.63 -2.02 2.56
C VAL A 150 5.42 -1.01 1.73
N ASN A 151 5.38 0.25 2.17
CA ASN A 151 6.12 1.34 1.54
C ASN A 151 7.18 1.92 2.50
N GLU A 152 8.40 2.11 1.97
CA GLU A 152 9.47 2.92 2.59
C GLU A 152 9.86 2.50 4.01
N ALA A 153 10.02 1.20 4.27
CA ALA A 153 10.43 0.70 5.58
C ALA A 153 11.92 0.93 5.88
N ILE A 154 12.73 1.17 4.85
CA ILE A 154 14.18 1.35 4.97
C ILE A 154 14.54 2.84 4.92
N GLU A 155 15.40 3.25 5.86
CA GLU A 155 15.96 4.60 5.93
C GLU A 155 17.45 4.61 5.65
N GLU A 156 17.86 5.27 4.56
CA GLU A 156 19.25 5.28 4.09
C GLU A 156 20.23 6.08 4.97
N ARG A 157 19.71 6.90 5.88
CA ARG A 157 20.50 7.72 6.81
C ARG A 157 20.73 7.06 8.17
N ASN A 158 20.24 5.85 8.34
CA ASN A 158 20.36 5.07 9.56
C ASN A 158 21.21 3.83 9.28
N GLU A 159 22.33 3.67 9.99
CA GLU A 159 23.26 2.54 9.83
C GLU A 159 22.57 1.18 10.06
N GLU A 160 21.54 1.13 10.88
CA GLU A 160 20.74 -0.08 11.12
C GLU A 160 19.72 -0.37 10.01
N GLY A 161 19.50 0.57 9.11
CA GLY A 161 18.69 0.41 7.92
C GLY A 161 17.19 0.56 8.12
N TRP A 162 16.62 0.14 9.24
CA TRP A 162 15.18 0.27 9.51
C TRP A 162 14.76 1.72 9.82
N ARG A 163 13.59 2.11 9.32
CA ARG A 163 12.92 3.36 9.73
C ARG A 163 12.32 3.22 11.13
N LYS A 164 13.17 3.26 12.15
CA LYS A 164 12.77 3.04 13.57
C LYS A 164 11.77 4.04 14.13
N ARG A 165 11.68 5.24 13.53
CA ARG A 165 10.67 6.25 13.90
C ARG A 165 9.29 5.98 13.32
N SER A 166 9.15 4.97 12.47
CA SER A 166 7.85 4.52 11.97
C SER A 166 6.98 4.05 13.12
N PRO A 167 5.72 4.52 13.24
CA PRO A 167 4.79 3.99 14.24
C PRO A 167 4.61 2.48 14.15
N TRP A 168 4.67 1.91 12.95
CA TRP A 168 4.63 0.46 12.74
C TRP A 168 5.82 -0.26 13.40
N TYR A 169 7.02 0.31 13.25
CA TYR A 169 8.20 -0.27 13.90
C TYR A 169 8.14 -0.12 15.41
N GLN A 170 7.68 1.02 15.92
CA GLN A 170 7.60 1.30 17.35
C GLN A 170 6.55 0.47 18.07
N THR A 171 5.46 0.12 17.40
CA THR A 171 4.34 -0.63 18.02
C THR A 171 4.45 -2.14 17.78
N VAL A 172 4.87 -2.55 16.59
CA VAL A 172 4.94 -3.98 16.22
C VAL A 172 6.37 -4.52 16.23
N GLY A 173 7.38 -3.70 15.95
CA GLY A 173 8.76 -4.14 15.79
C GLY A 173 9.12 -4.39 14.32
N GLU A 174 10.34 -4.90 14.08
CA GLU A 174 10.87 -5.07 12.72
C GLU A 174 10.11 -6.09 11.85
N ASP A 175 9.42 -7.03 12.50
CA ASP A 175 8.65 -8.06 11.82
C ASP A 175 7.26 -7.60 11.33
N PHE A 176 6.90 -6.31 11.56
CA PHE A 176 5.64 -5.75 11.03
C PHE A 176 5.49 -5.98 9.52
N LEU A 177 6.61 -5.91 8.80
CA LEU A 177 6.63 -6.13 7.36
C LEU A 177 6.21 -7.56 7.00
N MET A 178 6.73 -8.56 7.70
CA MET A 178 6.38 -9.96 7.47
C MET A 178 4.91 -10.23 7.78
N HIS A 179 4.37 -9.63 8.83
CA HIS A 179 2.94 -9.71 9.15
C HIS A 179 2.09 -9.07 8.06
N ALA A 180 2.45 -7.88 7.59
CA ALA A 180 1.74 -7.19 6.51
C ALA A 180 1.67 -8.06 5.24
N PHE A 181 2.79 -8.65 4.81
CA PHE A 181 2.80 -9.53 3.64
C PHE A 181 2.00 -10.82 3.84
N ARG A 182 2.06 -11.44 5.03
CA ARG A 182 1.24 -12.62 5.36
C ARG A 182 -0.25 -12.30 5.30
N PHE A 183 -0.67 -11.19 5.90
CA PHE A 183 -2.07 -10.75 5.85
C PHE A 183 -2.48 -10.40 4.42
N ALA A 184 -1.67 -9.66 3.69
CA ALA A 184 -1.97 -9.34 2.30
C ALA A 184 -2.10 -10.62 1.45
N ARG A 185 -1.20 -11.58 1.61
CA ARG A 185 -1.31 -12.85 0.86
C ARG A 185 -2.52 -13.68 1.25
N LYS A 186 -2.88 -13.69 2.53
CA LYS A 186 -4.06 -14.40 3.05
C LYS A 186 -5.36 -13.91 2.42
N TYR A 187 -5.47 -12.61 2.16
CA TYR A 187 -6.71 -11.97 1.70
C TYR A 187 -6.72 -11.53 0.24
N ALA A 188 -5.56 -11.43 -0.41
CA ALA A 188 -5.50 -11.07 -1.82
C ALA A 188 -5.95 -12.23 -2.72
N ALA A 189 -6.74 -11.91 -3.74
CA ALA A 189 -7.17 -12.86 -4.75
C ALA A 189 -5.98 -13.51 -5.48
N PRO A 190 -6.13 -14.74 -5.98
CA PRO A 190 -5.12 -15.37 -6.81
C PRO A 190 -4.71 -14.47 -7.99
N GLY A 191 -3.41 -14.41 -8.28
CA GLY A 191 -2.86 -13.59 -9.37
C GLY A 191 -2.64 -12.10 -9.06
N VAL A 192 -3.15 -11.59 -7.92
CA VAL A 192 -2.81 -10.23 -7.47
C VAL A 192 -1.38 -10.22 -6.94
N LYS A 193 -0.55 -9.35 -7.55
CA LYS A 193 0.86 -9.21 -7.20
C LYS A 193 1.03 -8.35 -5.96
N LEU A 194 1.97 -8.73 -5.09
CA LEU A 194 2.26 -8.04 -3.84
C LEU A 194 3.68 -7.48 -3.88
N PHE A 195 3.81 -6.17 -3.65
CA PHE A 195 5.08 -5.45 -3.77
C PHE A 195 5.51 -4.80 -2.46
N TYR A 196 6.79 -4.79 -2.22
CA TYR A 196 7.46 -3.79 -1.40
C TYR A 196 7.85 -2.62 -2.29
N ASN A 197 7.54 -1.39 -1.89
CA ASN A 197 7.88 -0.18 -2.64
C ASN A 197 8.79 0.73 -1.81
N ASP A 198 9.81 1.32 -2.46
CA ASP A 198 10.72 2.27 -1.82
C ASP A 198 11.36 3.20 -2.86
N TYR A 199 11.92 4.32 -2.40
CA TYR A 199 12.64 5.30 -3.20
C TYR A 199 14.16 5.17 -3.04
N ASN A 200 14.93 5.86 -3.87
CA ASN A 200 16.40 5.90 -3.83
C ASN A 200 17.10 4.53 -3.82
N THR A 201 16.52 3.53 -4.43
CA THR A 201 17.06 2.17 -4.48
C THR A 201 18.33 2.04 -5.35
N PHE A 202 18.70 3.11 -6.07
CA PHE A 202 20.00 3.23 -6.70
C PHE A 202 21.15 3.36 -5.66
N ASN A 203 20.88 3.83 -4.44
CA ASN A 203 21.83 3.86 -3.34
C ASN A 203 22.24 2.43 -2.97
N PRO A 204 23.55 2.07 -3.03
CA PRO A 204 24.02 0.71 -2.78
C PRO A 204 23.70 0.21 -1.37
N PHE A 205 23.81 1.07 -0.36
CA PHE A 205 23.47 0.73 1.03
C PHE A 205 21.99 0.37 1.15
N LYS A 206 21.11 1.25 0.68
CA LYS A 206 19.66 1.03 0.76
C LYS A 206 19.25 -0.22 0.00
N ARG A 207 19.79 -0.42 -1.20
CA ARG A 207 19.51 -1.63 -1.99
C ARG A 207 19.96 -2.90 -1.27
N LYS A 208 21.17 -2.90 -0.70
CA LYS A 208 21.68 -4.04 0.09
C LYS A 208 20.77 -4.32 1.29
N THR A 209 20.40 -3.29 2.02
CA THR A 209 19.52 -3.41 3.20
C THR A 209 18.14 -3.97 2.81
N ILE A 210 17.52 -3.49 1.73
CA ILE A 210 16.27 -4.04 1.20
C ILE A 210 16.44 -5.52 0.86
N MET A 211 17.53 -5.90 0.20
CA MET A 211 17.78 -7.30 -0.13
C MET A 211 17.92 -8.17 1.11
N ASP A 212 18.64 -7.71 2.13
CA ASP A 212 18.95 -8.49 3.32
C ASP A 212 17.76 -8.57 4.30
N PHE A 213 17.05 -7.46 4.51
CA PHE A 213 16.01 -7.34 5.54
C PHE A 213 14.59 -7.64 5.03
N ILE A 214 14.36 -7.52 3.74
CA ILE A 214 13.04 -7.67 3.15
C ILE A 214 12.99 -8.86 2.19
N VAL A 215 13.78 -8.82 1.13
CA VAL A 215 13.69 -9.82 0.06
C VAL A 215 14.05 -11.22 0.56
N LYS A 216 15.23 -11.38 1.20
CA LYS A 216 15.68 -12.69 1.70
C LYS A 216 14.74 -13.29 2.75
N PRO A 217 14.25 -12.55 3.77
CA PRO A 217 13.26 -13.07 4.69
C PRO A 217 11.95 -13.47 4.00
N LEU A 218 11.40 -12.65 3.09
CA LEU A 218 10.19 -13.01 2.35
C LEU A 218 10.37 -14.29 1.52
N MET A 219 11.53 -14.47 0.86
CA MET A 219 11.83 -15.69 0.10
C MET A 219 11.90 -16.95 0.99
N ARG A 220 12.44 -16.85 2.22
CA ARG A 220 12.51 -17.97 3.17
C ARG A 220 11.14 -18.50 3.61
N TYR A 221 10.13 -17.65 3.61
CA TYR A 221 8.77 -18.02 3.99
C TYR A 221 7.91 -18.52 2.81
N SER A 222 8.53 -19.04 1.76
CA SER A 222 7.87 -19.55 0.54
C SER A 222 7.06 -18.48 -0.23
N LEU A 223 7.29 -17.23 0.05
CA LEU A 223 6.82 -16.15 -0.79
C LEU A 223 7.83 -16.00 -1.93
N ARG A 224 7.53 -16.50 -3.12
CA ARG A 224 8.41 -16.31 -4.29
C ARG A 224 8.48 -14.83 -4.59
N CYS A 225 9.68 -14.26 -4.46
CA CYS A 225 9.92 -12.86 -4.69
C CYS A 225 10.76 -12.66 -5.95
N SER A 226 10.31 -11.85 -6.88
CA SER A 226 11.10 -11.35 -7.99
C SER A 226 11.38 -9.86 -7.81
N VAL A 227 12.60 -9.44 -8.11
CA VAL A 227 13.03 -8.05 -8.01
C VAL A 227 12.89 -7.39 -9.37
N ALA A 228 12.01 -6.40 -9.47
CA ALA A 228 11.93 -5.53 -10.65
C ALA A 228 12.62 -4.20 -10.36
N GLN A 229 13.71 -3.92 -11.07
CA GLN A 229 14.45 -2.66 -10.93
C GLN A 229 14.05 -1.68 -12.03
N ARG A 230 13.59 -0.48 -11.66
CA ARG A 230 13.46 0.66 -12.56
C ARG A 230 14.22 1.85 -12.02
N ARG A 231 14.78 2.70 -12.92
CA ARG A 231 15.48 3.93 -12.53
C ARG A 231 14.52 4.85 -11.77
N ASN A 232 14.90 5.26 -10.56
CA ASN A 232 14.24 6.21 -9.64
C ASN A 232 13.02 5.75 -8.84
N TRP A 233 12.32 4.66 -9.20
CA TRP A 233 11.23 4.07 -8.40
C TRP A 233 11.32 2.56 -8.55
N VAL A 234 11.44 1.85 -7.45
CA VAL A 234 11.55 0.41 -7.50
C VAL A 234 10.44 -0.22 -6.68
N ALA A 235 9.58 -0.91 -7.38
CA ALA A 235 8.76 -1.92 -6.78
C ALA A 235 9.55 -3.22 -6.77
N ILE A 236 9.76 -3.79 -5.62
CA ILE A 236 10.74 -4.86 -5.51
C ILE A 236 10.22 -6.02 -4.72
N CYS A 237 9.24 -6.60 -5.02
CA CYS A 237 9.03 -8.00 -4.71
C CYS A 237 7.69 -8.43 -5.26
N GLU A 238 7.72 -9.19 -6.30
CA GLU A 238 6.55 -9.93 -6.70
C GLU A 238 6.50 -11.20 -5.84
N CYS A 239 5.58 -11.24 -4.88
CA CYS A 239 5.35 -12.44 -4.10
C CYS A 239 4.24 -13.26 -4.77
N THR A 240 4.61 -14.32 -5.45
CA THR A 240 3.68 -15.35 -5.93
C THR A 240 3.80 -16.58 -5.03
N LEU A 241 2.68 -17.17 -4.66
CA LEU A 241 2.63 -18.51 -4.07
C LEU A 241 2.94 -19.55 -5.12
#